data_05cbc494ff0017b635d2556de13fb158
#
_entry.id   05cbc494ff0017b635d2556de13fb158
#
_cell.length_a   1.000
_cell.length_b   1.000
_cell.length_c   1.000
_cell.angle_alpha   90.00
_cell.angle_beta   90.00
_cell.angle_gamma   90.00
#
_symmetry.space_group_name_H-M   'P 1'
#
loop_
_entity.id
_entity.type
_entity.pdbx_description
1 polymer ?
#
loop_
_entity_poly.entity_id
_entity_poly.type
_entity_poly.pdbx_seq_one_letter_code
_entity_poly.pdbx_strand_id
1 'polypeptide(L)'
;MTLTELKYIVAVAREKHFGHAADACYVSQPTLSVAIKKLEEELDVKLFERSAGEVTVTPLGEDIVRQAQSVLEQAAAIKEIAKRGKDPLAGPLTLGVIYTIGPYLLPELVRQSITRTPQMPLMLQENFTVKLLEMLRTGEIDCAILAEPFPDTGLAMAPLYDEPFMAAVPSTHPLASKKSVTAAELKNETMLLLGAGHCFRDHVLEVCPEFARFASNAEGIRKTFEGSSLETI
;
A
#
# COMPACT_ATOMS: atom_id res chain seq x y z
N MET A 1 -17.82 -24.09 -8.49
CA MET A 1 -17.39 -22.68 -8.74
C MET A 1 -16.12 -22.66 -9.59
N THR A 2 -16.06 -21.85 -10.64
CA THR A 2 -14.94 -21.72 -11.60
C THR A 2 -14.54 -20.27 -11.81
N LEU A 3 -13.30 -20.01 -12.25
CA LEU A 3 -12.86 -18.64 -12.58
C LEU A 3 -13.73 -17.98 -13.67
N THR A 4 -14.32 -18.77 -14.55
CA THR A 4 -15.23 -18.26 -15.59
C THR A 4 -16.53 -17.75 -14.98
N GLU A 5 -17.12 -18.49 -14.03
CA GLU A 5 -18.30 -18.05 -13.29
C GLU A 5 -18.03 -16.79 -12.46
N LEU A 6 -16.83 -16.69 -11.82
CA LEU A 6 -16.39 -15.48 -11.12
C LEU A 6 -16.28 -14.27 -12.07
N LYS A 7 -15.72 -14.45 -13.28
CA LYS A 7 -15.70 -13.39 -14.32
C LYS A 7 -17.09 -12.91 -14.68
N TYR A 8 -18.05 -13.82 -14.80
CA TYR A 8 -19.41 -13.47 -15.19
C TYR A 8 -20.11 -12.64 -14.12
N ILE A 9 -19.99 -13.00 -12.83
CA ILE A 9 -20.61 -12.19 -11.75
C ILE A 9 -19.98 -10.80 -11.64
N VAL A 10 -18.66 -10.69 -11.79
CA VAL A 10 -17.95 -9.39 -11.80
C VAL A 10 -18.42 -8.55 -13.00
N ALA A 11 -18.55 -9.14 -14.19
CA ALA A 11 -19.04 -8.45 -15.38
C ALA A 11 -20.48 -7.94 -15.21
N VAL A 12 -21.40 -8.77 -14.67
CA VAL A 12 -22.80 -8.35 -14.42
C VAL A 12 -22.87 -7.24 -13.38
N ALA A 13 -22.08 -7.31 -12.31
CA ALA A 13 -22.04 -6.27 -11.29
C ALA A 13 -21.55 -4.91 -11.86
N ARG A 14 -20.59 -4.93 -12.79
CA ARG A 14 -20.07 -3.74 -13.45
C ARG A 14 -21.04 -3.15 -14.46
N GLU A 15 -21.57 -4.00 -15.36
CA GLU A 15 -22.41 -3.56 -16.48
C GLU A 15 -23.88 -3.30 -16.08
N LYS A 16 -24.30 -3.83 -14.92
CA LYS A 16 -25.70 -3.80 -14.42
C LYS A 16 -26.72 -4.25 -15.45
N HIS A 17 -26.29 -5.03 -16.44
CA HIS A 17 -27.09 -5.55 -17.53
C HIS A 17 -26.53 -6.88 -18.06
N PHE A 18 -27.35 -7.95 -18.05
CA PHE A 18 -26.88 -9.28 -18.44
C PHE A 18 -26.45 -9.38 -19.93
N GLY A 19 -27.08 -8.64 -20.82
CA GLY A 19 -26.69 -8.61 -22.24
C GLY A 19 -25.31 -7.98 -22.42
N HIS A 20 -25.10 -6.78 -21.90
CA HIS A 20 -23.80 -6.09 -21.98
C HIS A 20 -22.68 -6.89 -21.29
N ALA A 21 -22.98 -7.52 -20.15
CA ALA A 21 -22.02 -8.39 -19.48
C ALA A 21 -21.65 -9.63 -20.31
N ALA A 22 -22.63 -10.20 -21.04
CA ALA A 22 -22.39 -11.32 -21.95
C ALA A 22 -21.51 -10.92 -23.12
N ASP A 23 -21.77 -9.75 -23.72
CA ASP A 23 -20.94 -9.18 -24.79
C ASP A 23 -19.52 -8.92 -24.31
N ALA A 24 -19.36 -8.33 -23.12
CA ALA A 24 -18.06 -8.08 -22.50
C ALA A 24 -17.29 -9.38 -22.18
N CYS A 25 -17.99 -10.48 -21.94
CA CYS A 25 -17.41 -11.80 -21.71
C CYS A 25 -17.28 -12.67 -22.98
N TYR A 26 -17.67 -12.17 -24.15
CA TYR A 26 -17.68 -12.88 -25.45
C TYR A 26 -18.50 -14.17 -25.42
N VAL A 27 -19.65 -14.14 -24.76
CA VAL A 27 -20.57 -15.28 -24.68
C VAL A 27 -22.02 -14.85 -24.96
N SER A 28 -22.90 -15.83 -25.17
CA SER A 28 -24.34 -15.54 -25.27
C SER A 28 -24.94 -15.21 -23.89
N GLN A 29 -25.91 -14.30 -23.85
CA GLN A 29 -26.64 -13.98 -22.63
C GLN A 29 -27.26 -15.20 -21.92
N PRO A 30 -27.87 -16.19 -22.62
CA PRO A 30 -28.32 -17.42 -21.97
C PRO A 30 -27.21 -18.20 -21.28
N THR A 31 -26.05 -18.34 -21.93
CA THR A 31 -24.87 -19.03 -21.35
C THR A 31 -24.44 -18.35 -20.05
N LEU A 32 -24.30 -17.03 -20.06
CA LEU A 32 -23.91 -16.27 -18.86
C LEU A 32 -24.98 -16.40 -17.76
N SER A 33 -26.26 -16.27 -18.11
CA SER A 33 -27.35 -16.36 -17.12
C SER A 33 -27.46 -17.74 -16.47
N VAL A 34 -27.26 -18.82 -17.23
CA VAL A 34 -27.27 -20.20 -16.71
C VAL A 34 -26.09 -20.42 -15.77
N ALA A 35 -24.91 -19.94 -16.13
CA ALA A 35 -23.72 -20.08 -15.29
C ALA A 35 -23.86 -19.33 -13.96
N ILE A 36 -24.42 -18.11 -13.98
CA ILE A 36 -24.66 -17.34 -12.75
C ILE A 36 -25.72 -18.03 -11.88
N LYS A 37 -26.82 -18.49 -12.48
CA LYS A 37 -27.86 -19.21 -11.74
C LYS A 37 -27.28 -20.45 -11.04
N LYS A 38 -26.45 -21.23 -11.75
CA LYS A 38 -25.77 -22.39 -11.18
C LYS A 38 -24.86 -22.02 -10.01
N LEU A 39 -24.13 -20.90 -10.12
CA LEU A 39 -23.28 -20.41 -9.04
C LEU A 39 -24.11 -19.94 -7.83
N GLU A 40 -25.22 -19.24 -8.04
CA GLU A 40 -26.17 -18.87 -7.00
C GLU A 40 -26.74 -20.11 -6.27
N GLU A 41 -27.09 -21.16 -7.03
CA GLU A 41 -27.57 -22.44 -6.49
C GLU A 41 -26.47 -23.18 -5.70
N GLU A 42 -25.22 -23.18 -6.20
CA GLU A 42 -24.07 -23.80 -5.51
C GLU A 42 -23.74 -23.09 -4.17
N LEU A 43 -23.86 -21.76 -4.13
CA LEU A 43 -23.58 -20.95 -2.94
C LEU A 43 -24.79 -20.80 -2.02
N ASP A 44 -25.98 -21.25 -2.45
CA ASP A 44 -27.27 -21.05 -1.77
C ASP A 44 -27.55 -19.58 -1.43
N VAL A 45 -27.24 -18.66 -2.38
CA VAL A 45 -27.45 -17.21 -2.23
C VAL A 45 -27.95 -16.58 -3.51
N LYS A 46 -28.63 -15.42 -3.38
CA LYS A 46 -28.93 -14.54 -4.49
C LYS A 46 -27.89 -13.44 -4.61
N LEU A 47 -27.22 -13.38 -5.75
CA LEU A 47 -26.22 -12.35 -6.04
C LEU A 47 -26.85 -11.11 -6.71
N PHE A 48 -27.90 -11.35 -7.52
CA PHE A 48 -28.54 -10.30 -8.31
C PHE A 48 -30.06 -10.34 -8.16
N GLU A 49 -30.65 -9.15 -8.08
CA GLU A 49 -32.08 -8.93 -8.18
C GLU A 49 -32.40 -8.30 -9.55
N ARG A 50 -33.54 -8.71 -10.12
CA ARG A 50 -34.05 -8.19 -11.40
C ARG A 50 -35.33 -7.45 -11.15
N SER A 51 -35.35 -6.14 -11.36
CA SER A 51 -36.55 -5.32 -11.28
C SER A 51 -36.66 -4.43 -12.51
N ALA A 52 -37.83 -4.48 -13.21
CA ALA A 52 -38.23 -3.56 -14.28
C ALA A 52 -37.13 -3.21 -15.31
N GLY A 53 -36.24 -4.15 -15.65
CA GLY A 53 -35.17 -3.95 -16.63
C GLY A 53 -33.79 -3.57 -16.04
N GLU A 54 -33.69 -3.30 -14.75
CA GLU A 54 -32.44 -3.05 -14.08
C GLU A 54 -31.96 -4.29 -13.28
N VAL A 55 -30.66 -4.45 -13.20
CA VAL A 55 -29.99 -5.47 -12.40
C VAL A 55 -29.31 -4.79 -11.23
N THR A 56 -29.73 -5.13 -10.03
CA THR A 56 -29.12 -4.69 -8.78
C THR A 56 -28.34 -5.83 -8.12
N VAL A 57 -27.19 -5.52 -7.53
CA VAL A 57 -26.42 -6.47 -6.74
C VAL A 57 -27.01 -6.51 -5.34
N THR A 58 -27.21 -7.69 -4.77
CA THR A 58 -27.64 -7.80 -3.34
C THR A 58 -26.50 -7.38 -2.40
N PRO A 59 -26.77 -6.98 -1.15
CA PRO A 59 -25.69 -6.66 -0.19
C PRO A 59 -24.68 -7.80 -0.02
N LEU A 60 -25.13 -9.03 0.08
CA LEU A 60 -24.25 -10.20 0.13
C LEU A 60 -23.55 -10.44 -1.22
N GLY A 61 -24.24 -10.15 -2.31
CA GLY A 61 -23.68 -10.20 -3.66
C GLY A 61 -22.50 -9.24 -3.84
N GLU A 62 -22.54 -8.04 -3.26
CA GLU A 62 -21.42 -7.08 -3.31
C GLU A 62 -20.16 -7.64 -2.64
N ASP A 63 -20.29 -8.28 -1.50
CA ASP A 63 -19.16 -8.90 -0.80
C ASP A 63 -18.58 -10.06 -1.61
N ILE A 64 -19.44 -10.91 -2.19
CA ILE A 64 -19.02 -12.03 -3.01
C ILE A 64 -18.37 -11.56 -4.32
N VAL A 65 -18.90 -10.52 -4.96
CA VAL A 65 -18.30 -9.93 -6.18
C VAL A 65 -16.93 -9.32 -5.88
N ARG A 66 -16.77 -8.64 -4.75
CA ARG A 66 -15.48 -8.10 -4.30
C ARG A 66 -14.46 -9.21 -4.09
N GLN A 67 -14.86 -10.29 -3.43
CA GLN A 67 -13.99 -11.44 -3.21
C GLN A 67 -13.67 -12.16 -4.53
N ALA A 68 -14.63 -12.27 -5.45
CA ALA A 68 -14.42 -12.83 -6.78
C ALA A 68 -13.40 -12.02 -7.60
N GLN A 69 -13.48 -10.69 -7.51
CA GLN A 69 -12.50 -9.80 -8.15
C GLN A 69 -11.09 -10.08 -7.63
N SER A 70 -10.90 -10.17 -6.31
CA SER A 70 -9.61 -10.49 -5.71
C SER A 70 -9.05 -11.85 -6.17
N VAL A 71 -9.90 -12.89 -6.24
CA VAL A 71 -9.48 -14.22 -6.77
C VAL A 71 -9.05 -14.13 -8.23
N LEU A 72 -9.73 -13.35 -9.06
CA LEU A 72 -9.37 -13.17 -10.46
C LEU A 72 -8.04 -12.43 -10.62
N GLU A 73 -7.76 -11.44 -9.79
CA GLU A 73 -6.50 -10.72 -9.76
C GLU A 73 -5.34 -11.65 -9.35
N GLN A 74 -5.54 -12.46 -8.31
CA GLN A 74 -4.53 -13.45 -7.91
C GLN A 74 -4.30 -14.53 -8.99
N ALA A 75 -5.35 -14.97 -9.65
CA ALA A 75 -5.22 -15.90 -10.77
C ALA A 75 -4.48 -15.28 -11.98
N ALA A 76 -4.64 -13.98 -12.22
CA ALA A 76 -3.86 -13.25 -13.21
C ALA A 76 -2.38 -13.12 -12.80
N ALA A 77 -2.10 -12.89 -11.52
CA ALA A 77 -0.73 -12.82 -10.98
C ALA A 77 0.06 -14.11 -11.22
N ILE A 78 -0.58 -15.28 -11.19
CA ILE A 78 0.07 -16.56 -11.51
C ILE A 78 0.67 -16.53 -12.93
N LYS A 79 -0.05 -15.96 -13.90
CA LYS A 79 0.44 -15.84 -15.28
C LYS A 79 1.61 -14.87 -15.39
N GLU A 80 1.58 -13.80 -14.64
CA GLU A 80 2.68 -12.82 -14.60
C GLU A 80 3.93 -13.43 -13.93
N ILE A 81 3.77 -14.18 -12.84
CA ILE A 81 4.87 -14.95 -12.23
C ILE A 81 5.50 -15.92 -13.25
N ALA A 82 4.68 -16.63 -14.02
CA ALA A 82 5.18 -17.53 -15.06
C ALA A 82 5.93 -16.82 -16.20
N LYS A 83 5.54 -15.57 -16.53
CA LYS A 83 6.27 -14.73 -17.49
C LYS A 83 7.60 -14.23 -16.92
N ARG A 84 7.61 -13.77 -15.65
CA ARG A 84 8.85 -13.34 -14.95
C ARG A 84 9.89 -14.46 -14.88
N GLY A 85 9.47 -15.71 -14.79
CA GLY A 85 10.37 -16.85 -14.82
C GLY A 85 11.18 -16.97 -16.11
N LYS A 86 10.80 -16.27 -17.20
CA LYS A 86 11.52 -16.20 -18.47
C LYS A 86 12.40 -14.96 -18.61
N ASP A 87 11.98 -13.84 -18.02
CA ASP A 87 12.74 -12.59 -17.96
C ASP A 87 12.42 -11.89 -16.63
N PRO A 88 13.33 -11.89 -15.65
CA PRO A 88 13.11 -11.28 -14.34
C PRO A 88 12.95 -9.76 -14.38
N LEU A 89 13.31 -9.10 -15.49
CA LEU A 89 13.17 -7.65 -15.71
C LEU A 89 11.96 -7.29 -16.57
N ALA A 90 11.07 -8.24 -16.84
CA ALA A 90 9.82 -8.01 -17.56
C ALA A 90 8.60 -8.11 -16.64
N GLY A 91 7.61 -7.26 -16.92
CA GLY A 91 6.36 -7.18 -16.15
C GLY A 91 6.43 -6.15 -14.99
N PRO A 92 5.27 -5.75 -14.44
CA PRO A 92 5.20 -4.74 -13.40
C PRO A 92 5.88 -5.20 -12.11
N LEU A 93 6.55 -4.26 -11.43
CA LEU A 93 7.08 -4.42 -10.08
C LEU A 93 6.32 -3.47 -9.15
N THR A 94 5.62 -4.02 -8.15
CA THR A 94 4.92 -3.22 -7.15
C THR A 94 5.85 -2.97 -5.96
N LEU A 95 6.27 -1.72 -5.81
CA LEU A 95 7.20 -1.28 -4.78
C LEU A 95 6.48 -0.47 -3.72
N GLY A 96 6.53 -0.94 -2.47
CA GLY A 96 6.14 -0.18 -1.29
C GLY A 96 7.28 0.69 -0.77
N VAL A 97 6.99 1.90 -0.32
CA VAL A 97 7.98 2.80 0.28
C VAL A 97 7.36 3.52 1.47
N ILE A 98 8.11 3.72 2.54
CA ILE A 98 7.62 4.53 3.65
C ILE A 98 7.58 6.02 3.26
N TYR A 99 6.59 6.75 3.80
CA TYR A 99 6.35 8.17 3.51
C TYR A 99 7.56 9.08 3.71
N THR A 100 8.47 8.72 4.61
CA THR A 100 9.67 9.52 4.92
C THR A 100 10.81 9.37 3.92
N ILE A 101 10.78 8.34 3.08
CA ILE A 101 11.78 8.07 2.04
C ILE A 101 11.22 8.38 0.65
N GLY A 102 9.93 8.08 0.43
CA GLY A 102 9.28 8.17 -0.88
C GLY A 102 9.56 9.47 -1.63
N PRO A 103 9.25 10.65 -1.08
CA PRO A 103 9.41 11.93 -1.76
C PRO A 103 10.85 12.22 -2.25
N TYR A 104 11.84 11.69 -1.56
CA TYR A 104 13.26 11.94 -1.87
C TYR A 104 13.86 10.90 -2.82
N LEU A 105 13.50 9.63 -2.65
CA LEU A 105 14.08 8.53 -3.39
C LEU A 105 13.34 8.24 -4.71
N LEU A 106 11.99 8.27 -4.69
CA LEU A 106 11.19 7.81 -5.82
C LEU A 106 11.41 8.60 -7.12
N PRO A 107 11.59 9.93 -7.14
CA PRO A 107 11.79 10.67 -8.38
C PRO A 107 13.00 10.16 -9.17
N GLU A 108 14.13 9.93 -8.51
CA GLU A 108 15.35 9.44 -9.17
C GLU A 108 15.23 7.94 -9.49
N LEU A 109 14.65 7.14 -8.60
CA LEU A 109 14.44 5.72 -8.82
C LEU A 109 13.57 5.47 -10.06
N VAL A 110 12.47 6.20 -10.22
CA VAL A 110 11.59 6.11 -11.40
C VAL A 110 12.34 6.49 -12.67
N ARG A 111 13.08 7.59 -12.64
CA ARG A 111 13.88 8.04 -13.78
C ARG A 111 14.89 6.98 -14.23
N GLN A 112 15.58 6.35 -13.27
CA GLN A 112 16.54 5.29 -13.54
C GLN A 112 15.86 4.02 -14.05
N SER A 113 14.73 3.64 -13.46
CA SER A 113 13.98 2.45 -13.85
C SER A 113 13.46 2.54 -15.29
N ILE A 114 12.89 3.66 -15.69
CA ILE A 114 12.43 3.89 -17.08
C ILE A 114 13.57 3.67 -18.07
N THR A 115 14.79 4.10 -17.71
CA THR A 115 15.95 4.00 -18.59
C THR A 115 16.56 2.60 -18.61
N ARG A 116 16.68 1.95 -17.43
CA ARG A 116 17.40 0.68 -17.28
C ARG A 116 16.54 -0.54 -17.47
N THR A 117 15.28 -0.46 -17.10
CA THR A 117 14.33 -1.58 -17.11
C THR A 117 12.99 -1.16 -17.73
N PRO A 118 12.96 -0.75 -19.01
CA PRO A 118 11.76 -0.20 -19.65
C PRO A 118 10.61 -1.20 -19.76
N GLN A 119 10.89 -2.49 -19.63
CA GLN A 119 9.87 -3.54 -19.64
C GLN A 119 9.35 -3.91 -18.23
N MET A 120 9.85 -3.23 -17.19
CA MET A 120 9.46 -3.43 -15.80
C MET A 120 8.88 -2.12 -15.24
N PRO A 121 7.63 -1.76 -15.56
CA PRO A 121 7.00 -0.57 -15.00
C PRO A 121 6.87 -0.69 -13.48
N LEU A 122 7.23 0.39 -12.77
CA LEU A 122 7.08 0.47 -11.32
C LEU A 122 5.65 0.90 -10.96
N MET A 123 5.01 0.10 -10.09
CA MET A 123 3.76 0.43 -9.41
C MET A 123 4.12 0.83 -7.98
N LEU A 124 3.97 2.13 -7.66
CA LEU A 124 4.46 2.68 -6.40
C LEU A 124 3.34 2.79 -5.38
N GLN A 125 3.62 2.40 -4.14
CA GLN A 125 2.71 2.54 -3.01
C GLN A 125 3.46 3.12 -1.81
N GLU A 126 2.96 4.22 -1.25
CA GLU A 126 3.50 4.79 -0.02
C GLU A 126 2.59 4.42 1.14
N ASN A 127 3.18 3.95 2.23
CA ASN A 127 2.43 3.60 3.44
C ASN A 127 3.34 3.54 4.67
N PHE A 128 2.74 3.31 5.84
CA PHE A 128 3.47 3.02 7.07
C PHE A 128 4.13 1.63 7.03
N THR A 129 5.23 1.48 7.78
CA THR A 129 6.00 0.22 7.85
C THR A 129 5.10 -1.00 8.12
N VAL A 130 4.22 -0.91 9.12
CA VAL A 130 3.33 -2.02 9.50
C VAL A 130 2.44 -2.45 8.34
N LYS A 131 1.87 -1.48 7.61
CA LYS A 131 1.00 -1.78 6.45
C LYS A 131 1.78 -2.38 5.29
N LEU A 132 2.97 -1.86 4.98
CA LEU A 132 3.84 -2.41 3.93
C LEU A 132 4.29 -3.84 4.24
N LEU A 133 4.60 -4.15 5.50
CA LEU A 133 4.91 -5.52 5.91
C LEU A 133 3.72 -6.48 5.76
N GLU A 134 2.51 -6.02 6.04
CA GLU A 134 1.29 -6.78 5.78
C GLU A 134 1.11 -7.05 4.27
N MET A 135 1.25 -6.00 3.45
CA MET A 135 1.11 -6.08 1.99
C MET A 135 2.15 -7.01 1.35
N LEU A 136 3.38 -7.05 1.88
CA LEU A 136 4.39 -8.03 1.48
C LEU A 136 3.96 -9.47 1.80
N ARG A 137 3.40 -9.71 3.00
CA ARG A 137 2.92 -11.04 3.40
C ARG A 137 1.73 -11.53 2.59
N THR A 138 0.87 -10.63 2.18
CA THR A 138 -0.30 -10.95 1.34
C THR A 138 0.00 -10.99 -0.15
N GLY A 139 1.20 -10.56 -0.56
CA GLY A 139 1.61 -10.49 -1.95
C GLY A 139 0.95 -9.34 -2.73
N GLU A 140 0.45 -8.32 -2.03
CA GLU A 140 -0.07 -7.09 -2.64
C GLU A 140 1.05 -6.22 -3.22
N ILE A 141 2.24 -6.29 -2.65
CA ILE A 141 3.46 -5.67 -3.16
C ILE A 141 4.57 -6.72 -3.27
N ASP A 142 5.48 -6.52 -4.21
CA ASP A 142 6.59 -7.45 -4.49
C ASP A 142 7.80 -7.19 -3.57
N CYS A 143 8.06 -5.92 -3.26
CA CYS A 143 9.14 -5.50 -2.36
C CYS A 143 8.78 -4.18 -1.68
N ALA A 144 9.52 -3.85 -0.61
CA ALA A 144 9.37 -2.57 0.08
C ALA A 144 10.73 -1.99 0.50
N ILE A 145 10.81 -0.66 0.50
CA ILE A 145 11.93 0.09 1.07
C ILE A 145 11.46 0.62 2.42
N LEU A 146 12.12 0.15 3.47
CA LEU A 146 11.78 0.41 4.86
C LEU A 146 13.02 0.91 5.61
N ALA A 147 12.82 1.46 6.81
CA ALA A 147 13.90 1.81 7.73
C ALA A 147 13.90 0.85 8.92
N GLU A 148 15.07 0.28 9.27
CA GLU A 148 15.25 -0.52 10.49
C GLU A 148 15.37 0.41 11.72
N PRO A 149 14.96 -0.09 12.92
CA PRO A 149 14.52 -1.46 13.21
C PRO A 149 13.02 -1.68 12.98
N PHE A 150 12.65 -2.90 12.58
CA PHE A 150 11.28 -3.41 12.57
C PHE A 150 11.27 -4.89 12.99
N PRO A 151 10.12 -5.45 13.44
CA PRO A 151 10.06 -6.84 13.89
C PRO A 151 10.51 -7.82 12.81
N ASP A 152 11.18 -8.91 13.22
CA ASP A 152 11.52 -10.01 12.32
C ASP A 152 10.25 -10.57 11.66
N THR A 153 10.26 -10.60 10.35
CA THR A 153 9.10 -10.96 9.54
C THR A 153 9.26 -12.27 8.79
N GLY A 154 10.47 -12.87 8.83
CA GLY A 154 10.84 -14.00 7.98
C GLY A 154 10.98 -13.65 6.50
N LEU A 155 10.94 -12.38 6.13
CA LEU A 155 11.15 -11.89 4.77
C LEU A 155 12.65 -11.76 4.48
N ALA A 156 13.04 -11.94 3.21
CA ALA A 156 14.40 -11.65 2.77
C ALA A 156 14.65 -10.14 2.81
N MET A 157 15.79 -9.73 3.36
CA MET A 157 16.20 -8.33 3.48
C MET A 157 17.57 -8.10 2.86
N ALA A 158 17.77 -6.93 2.28
CA ALA A 158 19.05 -6.45 1.79
C ALA A 158 19.27 -5.01 2.27
N PRO A 159 20.37 -4.71 2.98
CA PRO A 159 20.70 -3.34 3.37
C PRO A 159 20.99 -2.51 2.11
N LEU A 160 20.48 -1.28 2.08
CA LEU A 160 20.70 -0.35 0.97
C LEU A 160 21.74 0.71 1.33
N TYR A 161 21.53 1.43 2.42
CA TYR A 161 22.41 2.49 2.91
C TYR A 161 22.07 2.85 4.37
N ASP A 162 23.02 3.51 5.04
CA ASP A 162 22.83 4.11 6.35
C ASP A 162 22.62 5.63 6.19
N GLU A 163 21.67 6.18 6.95
CA GLU A 163 21.32 7.59 6.91
C GLU A 163 21.50 8.23 8.28
N PRO A 164 22.39 9.22 8.43
CA PRO A 164 22.63 9.85 9.71
C PRO A 164 21.46 10.76 10.10
N PHE A 165 21.12 10.80 11.40
CA PHE A 165 20.20 11.80 11.91
C PHE A 165 20.79 13.20 11.80
N MET A 166 19.96 14.14 11.35
CA MET A 166 20.30 15.55 11.28
C MET A 166 19.27 16.38 12.03
N ALA A 167 19.73 17.37 12.81
CA ALA A 167 18.85 18.34 13.45
C ALA A 167 18.74 19.58 12.54
N ALA A 168 17.55 19.84 12.01
CA ALA A 168 17.26 21.09 11.32
C ALA A 168 16.89 22.17 12.34
N VAL A 169 17.61 23.27 12.35
CA VAL A 169 17.38 24.40 13.25
C VAL A 169 17.38 25.72 12.47
N PRO A 170 16.64 26.76 12.94
CA PRO A 170 16.73 28.10 12.34
C PRO A 170 18.17 28.60 12.33
N SER A 171 18.55 29.37 11.30
CA SER A 171 19.90 29.90 11.17
C SER A 171 20.33 30.82 12.34
N THR A 172 19.36 31.39 13.06
CA THR A 172 19.56 32.23 14.25
C THR A 172 19.66 31.42 15.55
N HIS A 173 19.46 30.11 15.49
CA HIS A 173 19.50 29.26 16.67
C HIS A 173 20.93 29.06 17.19
N PRO A 174 21.17 29.01 18.53
CA PRO A 174 22.52 28.80 19.08
C PRO A 174 23.23 27.53 18.57
N LEU A 175 22.45 26.49 18.25
CA LEU A 175 22.98 25.22 17.71
C LEU A 175 23.35 25.30 16.22
N ALA A 176 22.93 26.35 15.49
CA ALA A 176 23.18 26.46 14.05
C ALA A 176 24.68 26.55 13.67
N SER A 177 25.52 27.04 14.60
CA SER A 177 26.96 27.12 14.39
C SER A 177 27.71 25.83 14.68
N LYS A 178 27.03 24.81 15.24
CA LYS A 178 27.66 23.54 15.60
C LYS A 178 27.69 22.57 14.42
N LYS A 179 28.76 21.82 14.28
CA LYS A 179 28.91 20.75 13.30
C LYS A 179 28.15 19.48 13.68
N SER A 180 27.93 19.28 14.96
CA SER A 180 27.18 18.15 15.52
C SER A 180 26.49 18.57 16.80
N VAL A 181 25.36 17.96 17.10
CA VAL A 181 24.57 18.15 18.32
C VAL A 181 24.28 16.79 18.94
N THR A 182 24.19 16.77 20.27
CA THR A 182 23.84 15.57 21.03
C THR A 182 22.38 15.59 21.45
N ALA A 183 21.80 14.42 21.75
CA ALA A 183 20.46 14.31 22.31
C ALA A 183 20.30 15.17 23.59
N ALA A 184 21.33 15.25 24.43
CA ALA A 184 21.32 16.04 25.65
C ALA A 184 21.19 17.55 25.40
N GLU A 185 21.70 18.04 24.29
CA GLU A 185 21.59 19.46 23.90
C GLU A 185 20.19 19.77 23.34
N LEU A 186 19.54 18.79 22.72
CA LEU A 186 18.19 18.93 22.15
C LEU A 186 17.07 18.82 23.20
N LYS A 187 17.31 18.17 24.34
CA LYS A 187 16.28 17.84 25.35
C LYS A 187 15.44 19.03 25.88
N ASN A 188 15.96 20.25 25.81
CA ASN A 188 15.27 21.46 26.27
C ASN A 188 14.62 22.25 25.13
N GLU A 189 14.80 21.82 23.90
CA GLU A 189 14.31 22.49 22.73
C GLU A 189 12.86 22.06 22.41
N THR A 190 12.14 22.92 21.69
CA THR A 190 10.85 22.55 21.14
C THR A 190 11.07 21.80 19.83
N MET A 191 10.58 20.56 19.75
CA MET A 191 10.77 19.70 18.58
C MET A 191 9.51 19.63 17.72
N LEU A 192 9.71 19.62 16.41
CA LEU A 192 8.70 19.22 15.44
C LEU A 192 8.93 17.73 15.15
N LEU A 193 7.93 16.91 15.38
CA LEU A 193 7.98 15.46 15.16
C LEU A 193 6.90 15.03 14.18
N LEU A 194 7.15 13.92 13.49
CA LEU A 194 6.10 13.26 12.75
C LEU A 194 5.07 12.62 13.68
N GLY A 195 3.83 12.50 13.20
CA GLY A 195 2.74 11.86 13.90
C GLY A 195 2.98 10.37 14.16
N ALA A 196 2.13 9.76 14.96
CA ALA A 196 2.19 8.33 15.26
C ALA A 196 2.05 7.48 13.98
N GLY A 197 2.76 6.36 13.94
CA GLY A 197 2.80 5.43 12.79
C GLY A 197 4.00 5.62 11.86
N HIS A 198 4.67 6.76 11.90
CA HIS A 198 5.94 6.96 11.19
C HIS A 198 7.10 6.34 11.99
N CYS A 199 7.82 5.37 11.40
CA CYS A 199 9.00 4.76 12.06
C CYS A 199 10.08 5.80 12.39
N PHE A 200 10.23 6.85 11.58
CA PHE A 200 11.15 7.94 11.86
C PHE A 200 10.89 8.62 13.22
N ARG A 201 9.62 8.78 13.61
CA ARG A 201 9.26 9.27 14.94
C ARG A 201 9.82 8.35 16.03
N ASP A 202 9.60 7.05 15.89
CA ASP A 202 10.01 6.06 16.88
C ASP A 202 11.53 6.04 17.02
N HIS A 203 12.26 6.12 15.91
CA HIS A 203 13.72 6.24 15.89
C HIS A 203 14.21 7.53 16.57
N VAL A 204 13.55 8.66 16.34
CA VAL A 204 13.91 9.93 17.04
C VAL A 204 13.68 9.80 18.54
N LEU A 205 12.59 9.15 18.96
CA LEU A 205 12.29 8.93 20.39
C LEU A 205 13.23 7.90 21.03
N GLU A 206 13.79 6.98 20.27
CA GLU A 206 14.83 6.05 20.76
C GLU A 206 16.16 6.79 20.99
N VAL A 207 16.56 7.66 20.07
CA VAL A 207 17.79 8.47 20.20
C VAL A 207 17.66 9.57 21.26
N CYS A 208 16.44 10.14 21.39
CA CYS A 208 16.12 11.23 22.32
C CYS A 208 14.92 10.87 23.20
N PRO A 209 15.02 9.94 24.16
CA PRO A 209 13.89 9.42 24.95
C PRO A 209 13.19 10.51 25.79
N GLU A 210 13.85 11.62 26.08
CA GLU A 210 13.26 12.74 26.80
C GLU A 210 12.05 13.34 26.09
N PHE A 211 11.99 13.25 24.76
CA PHE A 211 10.85 13.75 23.99
C PHE A 211 9.59 12.90 24.14
N ALA A 212 9.72 11.61 24.46
CA ALA A 212 8.59 10.74 24.73
C ALA A 212 7.71 11.23 25.90
N ARG A 213 8.32 11.88 26.89
CA ARG A 213 7.62 12.44 28.07
C ARG A 213 6.71 13.62 27.70
N PHE A 214 7.00 14.33 26.64
CA PHE A 214 6.21 15.49 26.18
C PHE A 214 5.08 15.10 25.23
N ALA A 215 5.18 13.95 24.57
CA ALA A 215 4.15 13.45 23.68
C ALA A 215 2.93 12.86 24.42
N SER A 216 3.11 12.48 25.71
CA SER A 216 2.08 11.78 26.50
C SER A 216 1.33 12.66 27.53
N ASN A 217 1.76 13.89 27.80
CA ASN A 217 1.18 14.71 28.86
C ASN A 217 0.13 15.70 28.34
N ALA A 218 -1.12 15.48 28.73
CA ALA A 218 -2.26 16.34 28.44
C ALA A 218 -2.26 17.67 29.26
N GLU A 219 -1.30 17.90 30.17
CA GLU A 219 -1.22 19.07 31.01
C GLU A 219 0.02 19.92 30.70
N GLY A 220 -0.19 21.05 30.05
CA GLY A 220 0.82 22.07 29.81
C GLY A 220 1.01 22.41 28.34
N ILE A 221 1.76 23.47 28.07
CA ILE A 221 2.16 23.88 26.71
C ILE A 221 2.97 22.74 26.08
N ARG A 222 2.47 22.17 25.01
CA ARG A 222 3.18 21.12 24.26
C ARG A 222 4.51 21.68 23.77
N LYS A 223 5.62 21.08 24.20
CA LYS A 223 6.95 21.38 23.66
C LYS A 223 7.24 20.63 22.34
N THR A 224 6.23 19.92 21.82
CA THR A 224 6.33 19.20 20.55
C THR A 224 5.14 19.56 19.67
N PHE A 225 5.40 19.73 18.39
CA PHE A 225 4.38 19.84 17.35
C PHE A 225 4.48 18.56 16.51
N GLU A 226 3.33 18.07 16.06
CA GLU A 226 3.26 16.86 15.23
C GLU A 226 2.77 17.22 13.83
N GLY A 227 3.50 16.78 12.81
CA GLY A 227 3.14 16.91 11.41
C GLY A 227 2.90 15.58 10.74
N SER A 228 2.20 15.58 9.62
CA SER A 228 1.89 14.37 8.85
C SER A 228 2.96 14.00 7.83
N SER A 229 3.84 14.93 7.45
CA SER A 229 4.93 14.68 6.50
C SER A 229 6.14 15.57 6.81
N LEU A 230 7.33 15.14 6.36
CA LEU A 230 8.57 15.90 6.52
C LEU A 230 8.57 17.18 5.66
N GLU A 231 7.85 17.19 4.54
CA GLU A 231 7.76 18.34 3.64
C GLU A 231 6.91 19.49 4.20
N THR A 232 6.07 19.20 5.22
CA THR A 232 5.15 20.16 5.84
C THR A 232 5.52 20.58 7.25
N ILE A 233 6.58 19.99 7.80
CA ILE A 233 7.20 20.37 9.07
C ILE A 233 8.37 21.32 8.80
#